data_a946a994be6a88bb93eba3b9853b31ec
#
_entry.id   a946a994be6a88bb93eba3b9853b31ec
#
_cell.length_a   1.000
_cell.length_b   1.000
_cell.length_c   1.000
_cell.angle_alpha   90.00
_cell.angle_beta   90.00
_cell.angle_gamma   90.00
#
_symmetry.space_group_name_H-M   'P 1'
#
loop_
_entity.id
_entity.type
_entity.pdbx_description
1 polymer ?
#
loop_
_entity_poly.entity_id
_entity_poly.type
_entity_poly.pdbx_seq_one_letter_code
_entity_poly.pdbx_strand_id
1 'polypeptide(L)'
;MPKEMGGPGDEGATNPEQLFAAGYSACFENALRRVAGRQKKNVREASVTANVGIGRDGNGFGLKVELVGHLPGLQREEAEALMHDAHEVCPYSKATRGNIEVTLSVAE
;
A
#
# COMPACT_ATOMS: atom_id res chain seq x y z
N MET A 1 10.10 -7.70 14.45
CA MET A 1 10.76 -8.52 13.42
C MET A 1 10.22 -9.92 13.48
N PRO A 2 9.93 -10.55 12.35
CA PRO A 2 9.44 -11.92 12.35
C PRO A 2 10.48 -12.90 12.87
N LYS A 3 10.00 -14.00 13.43
CA LYS A 3 10.90 -15.01 13.97
C LYS A 3 11.83 -15.59 12.91
N GLU A 4 11.36 -15.72 11.69
CA GLU A 4 12.14 -16.27 10.59
C GLU A 4 13.38 -15.46 10.29
N MET A 5 13.42 -14.23 10.74
CA MET A 5 14.55 -13.32 10.53
C MET A 5 15.35 -13.12 11.83
N GLY A 6 15.12 -13.98 12.82
CA GLY A 6 15.86 -13.89 14.06
C GLY A 6 15.31 -12.92 15.07
N GLY A 7 14.13 -12.35 14.81
CA GLY A 7 13.50 -11.43 15.74
C GLY A 7 12.69 -12.15 16.80
N PRO A 8 12.17 -11.40 17.79
CA PRO A 8 11.43 -12.00 18.90
C PRO A 8 10.02 -12.45 18.55
N GLY A 9 9.59 -12.22 17.33
CA GLY A 9 8.19 -12.43 16.94
C GLY A 9 7.42 -11.14 17.11
N ASP A 10 6.14 -11.21 16.80
CA ASP A 10 5.34 -9.98 16.74
C ASP A 10 4.22 -9.93 17.77
N GLU A 11 4.24 -10.79 18.78
CA GLU A 11 3.21 -10.79 19.81
C GLU A 11 3.27 -9.49 20.62
N GLY A 12 2.24 -8.66 20.44
CA GLY A 12 2.14 -7.41 21.15
C GLY A 12 3.18 -6.37 20.77
N ALA A 13 3.92 -6.57 19.68
CA ALA A 13 4.95 -5.66 19.25
C ALA A 13 4.82 -5.37 17.77
N THR A 14 5.20 -4.16 17.37
CA THR A 14 5.24 -3.75 15.97
C THR A 14 6.51 -4.32 15.32
N ASN A 15 6.39 -4.85 14.12
CA ASN A 15 7.56 -5.31 13.36
C ASN A 15 7.80 -4.39 12.16
N PRO A 16 8.99 -4.52 11.53
CA PRO A 16 9.32 -3.62 10.40
C PRO A 16 8.32 -3.67 9.26
N GLU A 17 7.75 -4.85 8.97
CA GLU A 17 6.79 -4.98 7.88
C GLU A 17 5.49 -4.24 8.20
N GLN A 18 5.08 -4.25 9.47
CA GLN A 18 3.90 -3.49 9.90
C GLN A 18 4.16 -2.00 9.82
N LEU A 19 5.34 -1.55 10.19
CA LEU A 19 5.70 -0.15 10.07
C LEU A 19 5.72 0.30 8.62
N PHE A 20 6.26 -0.54 7.75
CA PHE A 20 6.29 -0.25 6.32
C PHE A 20 4.86 -0.20 5.75
N ALA A 21 4.02 -1.16 6.16
CA ALA A 21 2.62 -1.19 5.71
C ALA A 21 1.88 0.07 6.16
N ALA A 22 2.06 0.48 7.42
CA ALA A 22 1.41 1.69 7.94
C ALA A 22 1.90 2.93 7.20
N GLY A 23 3.20 3.02 6.96
CA GLY A 23 3.75 4.15 6.22
C GLY A 23 3.29 4.20 4.79
N TYR A 24 3.29 3.05 4.13
CA TYR A 24 2.87 3.00 2.73
C TYR A 24 1.39 3.34 2.58
N SER A 25 0.54 2.76 3.45
CA SER A 25 -0.90 3.04 3.36
C SER A 25 -1.20 4.51 3.58
N ALA A 26 -0.52 5.14 4.54
CA ALA A 26 -0.71 6.57 4.81
C ALA A 26 -0.22 7.42 3.64
N CYS A 27 0.95 7.12 3.11
CA CYS A 27 1.52 7.87 1.99
C CYS A 27 0.65 7.71 0.74
N PHE A 28 0.20 6.49 0.48
CA PHE A 28 -0.64 6.22 -0.68
C PHE A 28 -2.00 6.90 -0.55
N GLU A 29 -2.59 6.87 0.65
CA GLU A 29 -3.87 7.53 0.89
C GLU A 29 -3.76 9.03 0.65
N ASN A 30 -2.66 9.66 1.07
CA ASN A 30 -2.44 11.07 0.79
C ASN A 30 -2.36 11.34 -0.71
N ALA A 31 -1.65 10.48 -1.45
CA ALA A 31 -1.57 10.61 -2.89
C ALA A 31 -2.93 10.43 -3.55
N LEU A 32 -3.70 9.46 -3.05
CA LEU A 32 -5.05 9.21 -3.57
C LEU A 32 -5.95 10.43 -3.39
N ARG A 33 -5.91 11.04 -2.20
CA ARG A 33 -6.71 12.23 -1.93
C ARG A 33 -6.28 13.40 -2.80
N ARG A 34 -4.99 13.52 -3.07
CA ARG A 34 -4.48 14.59 -3.92
C ARG A 34 -4.96 14.45 -5.37
N VAL A 35 -4.84 13.24 -5.94
CA VAL A 35 -5.28 13.06 -7.33
C VAL A 35 -6.80 13.12 -7.44
N ALA A 36 -7.53 12.64 -6.44
CA ALA A 36 -8.99 12.74 -6.42
C ALA A 36 -9.42 14.20 -6.37
N GLY A 37 -8.73 15.03 -5.58
CA GLY A 37 -9.02 16.45 -5.51
C GLY A 37 -8.85 17.15 -6.85
N ARG A 38 -7.80 16.79 -7.59
CA ARG A 38 -7.58 17.36 -8.93
C ARG A 38 -8.68 16.95 -9.89
N GLN A 39 -9.25 15.77 -9.73
CA GLN A 39 -10.30 15.27 -10.60
C GLN A 39 -11.68 15.56 -10.05
N LYS A 40 -11.77 16.26 -8.93
CA LYS A 40 -13.02 16.65 -8.27
C LYS A 40 -13.87 15.44 -7.89
N LYS A 41 -13.21 14.38 -7.47
CA LYS A 41 -13.89 13.17 -7.00
C LYS A 41 -13.89 13.15 -5.48
N ASN A 42 -14.98 12.65 -4.91
CA ASN A 42 -15.15 12.60 -3.46
C ASN A 42 -14.60 11.29 -2.92
N VAL A 43 -13.52 11.40 -2.14
CA VAL A 43 -12.92 10.23 -1.47
C VAL A 43 -12.87 10.44 0.04
N ARG A 44 -13.85 11.20 0.58
CA ARG A 44 -13.85 11.53 2.01
C ARG A 44 -13.85 10.27 2.88
N GLU A 45 -14.59 9.25 2.47
CA GLU A 45 -14.70 8.01 3.23
C GLU A 45 -13.70 6.95 2.78
N ALA A 46 -12.76 7.32 1.92
CA ALA A 46 -11.82 6.35 1.38
C ALA A 46 -10.75 5.98 2.39
N SER A 47 -10.28 4.76 2.28
CA SER A 47 -9.15 4.28 3.06
C SER A 47 -8.32 3.33 2.20
N VAL A 48 -7.08 3.12 2.62
CA VAL A 48 -6.17 2.21 1.93
C VAL A 48 -5.58 1.26 2.95
N THR A 49 -5.64 -0.03 2.64
CA THR A 49 -4.99 -1.06 3.45
C THR A 49 -3.76 -1.55 2.69
N ALA A 50 -2.62 -1.58 3.37
CA ALA A 50 -1.41 -2.15 2.80
C ALA A 50 -1.11 -3.47 3.47
N ASN A 51 -0.96 -4.51 2.67
CA ASN A 51 -0.55 -5.83 3.14
C ASN A 51 0.88 -6.07 2.66
N VAL A 52 1.80 -6.23 3.58
CA VAL A 52 3.21 -6.40 3.27
C VAL A 52 3.63 -7.81 3.65
N GLY A 53 4.14 -8.54 2.66
CA GLY A 53 4.68 -9.87 2.88
C GLY A 53 6.18 -9.86 2.71
N ILE A 54 6.83 -10.82 3.36
CA ILE A 54 8.26 -11.01 3.26
C ILE A 54 8.53 -12.45 2.84
N GLY A 55 9.52 -12.65 1.98
CA GLY A 55 9.89 -13.97 1.52
C GLY A 55 11.35 -14.02 1.11
N ARG A 56 11.82 -15.22 0.82
CA ARG A 56 13.19 -15.39 0.38
C ARG A 56 13.40 -14.86 -1.02
N ASP A 57 14.53 -14.23 -1.22
CA ASP A 57 14.93 -13.68 -2.51
C ASP A 57 16.45 -13.90 -2.64
N GLY A 58 16.81 -14.99 -3.33
CA GLY A 58 18.22 -15.37 -3.41
C GLY A 58 18.80 -15.67 -2.04
N ASN A 59 19.87 -14.98 -1.67
CA ASN A 59 20.52 -15.15 -0.37
C ASN A 59 19.93 -14.22 0.69
N GLY A 60 18.93 -13.44 0.35
CA GLY A 60 18.34 -12.50 1.29
C GLY A 60 16.84 -12.63 1.32
N PHE A 61 16.17 -11.53 1.64
CA PHE A 61 14.73 -11.47 1.73
C PHE A 61 14.20 -10.32 0.89
N GLY A 62 13.02 -10.53 0.33
CA GLY A 62 12.34 -9.50 -0.45
C GLY A 62 10.97 -9.24 0.10
N LEU A 63 10.40 -8.13 -0.32
CA LEU A 63 9.09 -7.70 0.12
C LEU A 63 8.10 -7.74 -1.05
N LYS A 64 6.84 -8.01 -0.72
CA LYS A 64 5.73 -7.84 -1.64
C LYS A 64 4.69 -6.97 -0.97
N VAL A 65 4.02 -6.14 -1.74
CA VAL A 65 3.02 -5.22 -1.20
C VAL A 65 1.74 -5.38 -1.98
N GLU A 66 0.62 -5.42 -1.27
CA GLU A 66 -0.70 -5.30 -1.84
C GLU A 66 -1.36 -4.08 -1.25
N LEU A 67 -1.79 -3.15 -2.11
CA LEU A 67 -2.52 -1.96 -1.68
C LEU A 67 -3.97 -2.15 -2.08
N VAL A 68 -4.85 -2.16 -1.09
CA VAL A 68 -6.28 -2.36 -1.29
C VAL A 68 -6.99 -1.06 -0.98
N GLY A 69 -7.65 -0.51 -1.98
CA GLY A 69 -8.41 0.73 -1.81
C GLY A 69 -9.86 0.45 -1.47
N HIS A 70 -10.37 1.17 -0.49
CA HIS A 70 -11.77 1.16 -0.11
C HIS A 70 -12.31 2.54 -0.47
N LEU A 71 -13.03 2.63 -1.58
CA LEU A 71 -13.49 3.90 -2.12
C LEU A 71 -15.02 3.88 -2.31
N PRO A 72 -15.76 3.96 -1.19
CA PRO A 72 -17.22 3.91 -1.28
C PRO A 72 -17.75 5.10 -2.08
N GLY A 73 -18.81 4.86 -2.83
CA GLY A 73 -19.45 5.89 -3.64
C GLY A 73 -18.89 6.04 -5.04
N LEU A 74 -17.79 5.37 -5.35
CA LEU A 74 -17.23 5.39 -6.69
C LEU A 74 -17.47 4.07 -7.39
N GLN A 75 -17.64 4.13 -8.71
CA GLN A 75 -17.72 2.92 -9.49
C GLN A 75 -16.37 2.25 -9.54
N ARG A 76 -16.38 0.93 -9.75
CA ARG A 76 -15.14 0.16 -9.71
C ARG A 76 -14.10 0.69 -10.68
N GLU A 77 -14.50 1.04 -11.87
CA GLU A 77 -13.58 1.55 -12.90
C GLU A 77 -12.94 2.86 -12.48
N GLU A 78 -13.75 3.75 -11.87
CA GLU A 78 -13.23 5.01 -11.36
C GLU A 78 -12.26 4.78 -10.21
N ALA A 79 -12.61 3.87 -9.31
CA ALA A 79 -11.78 3.56 -8.17
C ALA A 79 -10.44 2.96 -8.61
N GLU A 80 -10.46 2.06 -9.57
CA GLU A 80 -9.24 1.46 -10.09
C GLU A 80 -8.35 2.50 -10.76
N ALA A 81 -8.96 3.41 -11.52
CA ALA A 81 -8.20 4.48 -12.18
C ALA A 81 -7.54 5.40 -11.15
N LEU A 82 -8.26 5.72 -10.07
CA LEU A 82 -7.70 6.56 -9.01
C LEU A 82 -6.55 5.87 -8.30
N MET A 83 -6.69 4.57 -8.03
CA MET A 83 -5.60 3.81 -7.42
C MET A 83 -4.36 3.83 -8.30
N HIS A 84 -4.53 3.67 -9.59
CA HIS A 84 -3.42 3.71 -10.54
C HIS A 84 -2.77 5.09 -10.56
N ASP A 85 -3.58 6.14 -10.61
CA ASP A 85 -3.06 7.50 -10.62
C ASP A 85 -2.31 7.82 -9.32
N ALA A 86 -2.84 7.36 -8.18
CA ALA A 86 -2.18 7.54 -6.89
C ALA A 86 -0.82 6.84 -6.87
N HIS A 87 -0.75 5.65 -7.45
CA HIS A 87 0.50 4.89 -7.52
C HIS A 87 1.57 5.66 -8.30
N GLU A 88 1.17 6.42 -9.31
CA GLU A 88 2.11 7.21 -10.10
C GLU A 88 2.71 8.37 -9.31
N VAL A 89 1.98 8.93 -8.35
CA VAL A 89 2.46 10.12 -7.62
C VAL A 89 2.91 9.83 -6.20
N CYS A 90 2.65 8.64 -5.68
CA CYS A 90 3.03 8.30 -4.31
C CYS A 90 4.56 8.15 -4.20
N PRO A 91 5.21 8.86 -3.27
CA PRO A 91 6.66 8.74 -3.11
C PRO A 91 7.12 7.34 -2.73
N TYR A 92 6.33 6.62 -1.93
CA TYR A 92 6.68 5.24 -1.60
C TYR A 92 6.59 4.34 -2.82
N SER A 93 5.58 4.55 -3.66
CA SER A 93 5.47 3.79 -4.90
C SER A 93 6.65 4.06 -5.82
N LYS A 94 7.12 5.30 -5.84
CA LYS A 94 8.32 5.65 -6.60
C LYS A 94 9.53 4.89 -6.07
N ALA A 95 9.65 4.76 -4.76
CA ALA A 95 10.78 4.07 -4.13
C ALA A 95 10.74 2.56 -4.40
N THR A 96 9.55 1.98 -4.53
CA THR A 96 9.41 0.53 -4.70
C THR A 96 9.42 0.12 -6.17
N ARG A 97 9.11 1.03 -7.09
CA ARG A 97 8.94 0.70 -8.50
C ARG A 97 10.21 0.10 -9.08
N GLY A 98 10.05 -1.05 -9.75
CA GLY A 98 11.17 -1.75 -10.33
C GLY A 98 11.96 -2.61 -9.35
N ASN A 99 11.59 -2.58 -8.08
CA ASN A 99 12.30 -3.34 -7.05
C ASN A 99 11.38 -4.24 -6.23
N ILE A 100 10.24 -3.73 -5.80
CA ILE A 100 9.28 -4.48 -5.00
C ILE A 100 8.01 -4.68 -5.83
N GLU A 101 7.50 -5.90 -5.82
CA GLU A 101 6.23 -6.17 -6.49
C GLU A 101 5.10 -5.53 -5.69
N VAL A 102 4.37 -4.63 -6.32
CA VAL A 102 3.24 -3.93 -5.71
C VAL A 102 2.01 -4.19 -6.55
N THR A 103 0.98 -4.77 -5.93
CA THR A 103 -0.29 -4.97 -6.60
C THR A 103 -1.33 -4.01 -6.05
N LEU A 104 -2.20 -3.54 -6.92
CA LEU A 104 -3.29 -2.63 -6.57
C LEU A 104 -4.60 -3.35 -6.74
N SER A 105 -5.51 -3.16 -5.79
CA SER A 105 -6.86 -3.70 -5.91
C SER A 105 -7.85 -2.78 -5.24
N VAL A 106 -9.12 -2.97 -5.56
CA VAL A 106 -10.21 -2.20 -4.98
C VAL A 106 -11.14 -3.19 -4.28
N ALA A 107 -11.40 -2.93 -3.02
CA ALA A 107 -12.34 -3.74 -2.24
C ALA A 107 -13.77 -3.37 -2.62
N GLU A 108 -14.63 -4.37 -2.64
CA GLU A 108 -16.05 -4.16 -2.92
C GLU A 108 -16.84 -3.76 -1.69
#